data_66ff0fa7f3f8dc056eca65bb19f1f2c5
#
_entry.id   66ff0fa7f3f8dc056eca65bb19f1f2c5
#
_cell.length_a   1.000
_cell.length_b   1.000
_cell.length_c   1.000
_cell.angle_alpha   90.00
_cell.angle_beta   90.00
_cell.angle_gamma   90.00
#
_symmetry.space_group_name_H-M   'P 1'
#
loop_
_entity.id
_entity.type
_entity.pdbx_description
1 polymer ?
#
loop_
_entity_poly.entity_id
_entity_poly.type
_entity_poly.pdbx_seq_one_letter_code
_entity_poly.pdbx_strand_id
1 'polypeptide(L)'
;MQSEPEARATVGRLVRLAREGELDAVAGSLSLLGYADPGSKARLRRLLATLIETTSTLLLRHADPAPDHGMFGLDLRRPDGTKVEIDELEPPVRATMRALLAQVNGHPEDAADQLDLAVAGTERATAEAVVLALRWTVNAVESCAESGVPLPDWLRAA
;
A
#
# COMPACT_ATOMS: atom_id res chain seq x y z
N MET A 1 -8.77 4.34 18.99
CA MET A 1 -7.65 3.73 18.23
C MET A 1 -8.23 2.65 17.33
N GLN A 2 -7.99 2.75 16.05
CA GLN A 2 -8.51 1.76 15.08
C GLN A 2 -7.85 0.40 15.33
N SER A 3 -8.62 -0.67 15.44
CA SER A 3 -8.10 -2.03 15.60
C SER A 3 -7.61 -2.58 14.25
N GLU A 4 -6.78 -3.64 14.27
CA GLU A 4 -6.33 -4.31 13.04
C GLU A 4 -7.50 -4.81 12.16
N PRO A 5 -8.57 -5.45 12.71
CA PRO A 5 -9.74 -5.82 11.93
C PRO A 5 -10.44 -4.64 11.25
N GLU A 6 -10.52 -3.48 11.92
CA GLU A 6 -11.11 -2.27 11.32
C GLU A 6 -10.27 -1.72 10.17
N ALA A 7 -8.94 -1.74 10.30
CA ALA A 7 -8.04 -1.33 9.22
C ALA A 7 -8.18 -2.25 8.01
N ARG A 8 -8.24 -3.57 8.19
CA ARG A 8 -8.50 -4.55 7.12
C ARG A 8 -9.85 -4.35 6.46
N ALA A 9 -10.91 -4.11 7.24
CA ALA A 9 -12.24 -3.82 6.70
C ALA A 9 -12.23 -2.54 5.85
N THR A 10 -11.51 -1.51 6.30
CA THR A 10 -11.35 -0.26 5.55
C THR A 10 -10.57 -0.49 4.25
N VAL A 11 -9.46 -1.21 4.28
CA VAL A 11 -8.69 -1.57 3.09
C VAL A 11 -9.54 -2.37 2.11
N GLY A 12 -10.25 -3.41 2.57
CA GLY A 12 -11.12 -4.22 1.73
C GLY A 12 -12.17 -3.38 1.00
N ARG A 13 -12.84 -2.48 1.72
CA ARG A 13 -13.80 -1.55 1.13
C ARG A 13 -13.17 -0.62 0.08
N LEU A 14 -12.00 -0.03 0.38
CA LEU A 14 -11.29 0.86 -0.55
C LEU A 14 -10.84 0.12 -1.81
N VAL A 15 -10.33 -1.10 -1.67
CA VAL A 15 -9.93 -1.95 -2.80
C VAL A 15 -11.14 -2.25 -3.69
N ARG A 16 -12.27 -2.64 -3.10
CA ARG A 16 -13.49 -2.89 -3.86
C ARG A 16 -13.96 -1.65 -4.62
N LEU A 17 -14.11 -0.51 -3.94
CA LEU A 17 -14.52 0.75 -4.58
C LEU A 17 -13.59 1.16 -5.72
N ALA A 18 -12.27 1.00 -5.53
CA ALA A 18 -11.30 1.31 -6.56
C ALA A 18 -11.42 0.39 -7.78
N ARG A 19 -11.67 -0.91 -7.57
CA ARG A 19 -11.89 -1.88 -8.66
C ARG A 19 -13.21 -1.66 -9.41
N GLU A 20 -14.22 -1.16 -8.72
CA GLU A 20 -15.51 -0.78 -9.32
C GLU A 20 -15.46 0.57 -10.06
N GLY A 21 -14.34 1.28 -9.97
CA GLY A 21 -14.15 2.60 -10.58
C GLY A 21 -14.78 3.74 -9.81
N GLU A 22 -15.24 3.51 -8.58
CA GLU A 22 -15.90 4.48 -7.70
C GLU A 22 -14.89 5.42 -7.03
N LEU A 23 -14.13 6.15 -7.85
CA LEU A 23 -13.00 6.99 -7.38
C LEU A 23 -13.45 8.12 -6.44
N ASP A 24 -14.64 8.69 -6.65
CA ASP A 24 -15.20 9.73 -5.78
C ASP A 24 -15.52 9.16 -4.38
N ALA A 25 -16.01 7.92 -4.31
CA ALA A 25 -16.26 7.23 -3.05
C ALA A 25 -14.95 6.88 -2.32
N VAL A 26 -13.89 6.51 -3.06
CA VAL A 26 -12.54 6.33 -2.51
C VAL A 26 -12.02 7.65 -1.94
N ALA A 27 -12.08 8.74 -2.69
CA ALA A 27 -11.63 10.06 -2.26
C ALA A 27 -12.40 10.54 -1.02
N GLY A 28 -13.74 10.37 -1.00
CA GLY A 28 -14.58 10.68 0.14
C GLY A 28 -14.21 9.88 1.39
N SER A 29 -13.96 8.58 1.23
CA SER A 29 -13.55 7.71 2.34
C SER A 29 -12.19 8.11 2.91
N LEU A 30 -11.21 8.44 2.06
CA LEU A 30 -9.88 8.90 2.50
C LEU A 30 -9.96 10.28 3.16
N SER A 31 -10.81 11.18 2.65
CA SER A 31 -11.05 12.47 3.27
C SER A 31 -11.59 12.33 4.69
N LEU A 32 -12.56 11.46 4.93
CA LEU A 32 -13.09 11.19 6.27
C LEU A 32 -12.05 10.63 7.23
N LEU A 33 -11.05 9.91 6.77
CA LEU A 33 -9.95 9.38 7.58
C LEU A 33 -8.89 10.44 7.89
N GLY A 34 -8.70 11.41 7.00
CA GLY A 34 -7.63 12.40 7.03
C GLY A 34 -7.99 13.73 7.70
N TYR A 35 -9.26 14.02 7.97
CA TYR A 35 -9.66 15.35 8.50
C TYR A 35 -9.60 15.47 10.02
N ALA A 36 -8.73 16.37 10.45
CA ALA A 36 -8.90 17.36 11.54
C ALA A 36 -9.01 16.86 12.99
N ASP A 37 -8.60 15.64 13.33
CA ASP A 37 -8.42 15.29 14.74
C ASP A 37 -6.99 14.76 15.02
N PRO A 38 -6.52 14.84 16.27
CA PRO A 38 -5.18 14.38 16.63
C PRO A 38 -4.88 12.89 16.30
N GLY A 39 -5.94 12.10 16.08
CA GLY A 39 -5.83 10.69 15.75
C GLY A 39 -5.73 10.38 14.25
N SER A 40 -5.94 11.38 13.37
CA SER A 40 -5.97 11.17 11.92
C SER A 40 -4.66 10.60 11.36
N LYS A 41 -3.54 11.12 11.82
CA LYS A 41 -2.21 10.68 11.40
C LYS A 41 -1.93 9.22 11.78
N ALA A 42 -2.33 8.81 12.98
CA ALA A 42 -2.19 7.43 13.44
C ALA A 42 -3.10 6.48 12.64
N ARG A 43 -4.31 6.93 12.26
CA ARG A 43 -5.23 6.15 11.40
C ARG A 43 -4.67 5.98 9.99
N LEU A 44 -4.16 7.07 9.37
CA LEU A 44 -3.54 7.02 8.04
C LEU A 44 -2.29 6.14 8.03
N ARG A 45 -1.46 6.23 9.07
CA ARG A 45 -0.30 5.35 9.24
C ARG A 45 -0.71 3.88 9.29
N ARG A 46 -1.72 3.56 10.08
CA ARG A 46 -2.23 2.19 10.19
C ARG A 46 -2.81 1.69 8.87
N LEU A 47 -3.58 2.52 8.18
CA LEU A 47 -4.12 2.21 6.88
C LEU A 47 -2.99 1.94 5.86
N LEU A 48 -1.97 2.80 5.84
CA LEU A 48 -0.79 2.64 4.99
C LEU A 48 -0.04 1.34 5.32
N ALA A 49 0.17 1.04 6.60
CA ALA A 49 0.78 -0.22 7.03
C ALA A 49 0.01 -1.43 6.53
N THR A 50 -1.33 -1.43 6.70
CA THR A 50 -2.19 -2.54 6.25
C THR A 50 -2.15 -2.71 4.72
N LEU A 51 -2.13 -1.61 3.96
CA LEU A 51 -1.96 -1.66 2.50
C LEU A 51 -0.62 -2.26 2.09
N ILE A 52 0.47 -1.85 2.72
CA ILE A 52 1.83 -2.36 2.45
C ILE A 52 1.94 -3.85 2.80
N GLU A 53 1.46 -4.26 3.97
CA GLU A 53 1.44 -5.67 4.38
C GLU A 53 0.61 -6.53 3.42
N THR A 54 -0.55 -6.03 3.01
CA THR A 54 -1.43 -6.72 2.06
C THR A 54 -0.76 -6.87 0.70
N THR A 55 -0.21 -5.78 0.16
CA THR A 55 0.51 -5.80 -1.12
C THR A 55 1.68 -6.77 -1.06
N SER A 56 2.50 -6.71 -0.01
CA SER A 56 3.61 -7.62 0.20
C SER A 56 3.17 -9.09 0.20
N THR A 57 2.11 -9.41 0.96
CA THR A 57 1.56 -10.77 1.02
C THR A 57 1.11 -11.26 -0.36
N LEU A 58 0.43 -10.42 -1.13
CA LEU A 58 -0.04 -10.77 -2.48
C LEU A 58 1.11 -10.96 -3.45
N LEU A 59 2.12 -10.07 -3.41
CA LEU A 59 3.31 -10.18 -4.25
C LEU A 59 4.09 -11.48 -3.96
N LEU A 60 4.26 -11.82 -2.69
CA LEU A 60 4.93 -13.06 -2.29
C LEU A 60 4.17 -14.31 -2.76
N ARG A 61 2.85 -14.29 -2.68
CA ARG A 61 2.02 -15.40 -3.20
C ARG A 61 2.07 -15.51 -4.72
N HIS A 62 2.10 -14.37 -5.41
CA HIS A 62 2.17 -14.33 -6.87
C HIS A 62 3.54 -14.77 -7.40
N ALA A 63 4.61 -14.48 -6.67
CA ALA A 63 6.00 -14.80 -7.03
C ALA A 63 6.47 -16.19 -6.55
N ASP A 64 5.56 -17.09 -6.20
CA ASP A 64 5.92 -18.46 -5.82
C ASP A 64 6.20 -19.31 -7.08
N PRO A 65 7.40 -19.92 -7.23
CA PRO A 65 8.52 -19.93 -6.27
C PRO A 65 9.24 -18.59 -6.14
N ALA A 66 9.79 -18.33 -4.93
CA ALA A 66 10.57 -17.13 -4.66
C ALA A 66 11.76 -16.98 -5.62
N PRO A 67 12.18 -15.75 -5.94
CA PRO A 67 13.31 -15.52 -6.84
C PRO A 67 14.59 -16.20 -6.34
N ASP A 68 15.38 -16.76 -7.26
CA ASP A 68 16.58 -17.53 -6.98
C ASP A 68 17.63 -16.86 -6.08
N HIS A 69 17.56 -15.53 -5.96
CA HIS A 69 18.47 -14.72 -5.15
C HIS A 69 17.88 -14.25 -3.82
N GLY A 70 16.67 -14.66 -3.48
CA GLY A 70 16.05 -14.39 -2.17
C GLY A 70 15.72 -12.93 -1.87
N MET A 71 15.89 -12.00 -2.81
CA MET A 71 15.59 -10.57 -2.63
C MET A 71 14.73 -10.03 -3.76
N PHE A 72 13.73 -9.24 -3.38
CA PHE A 72 12.92 -8.46 -4.30
C PHE A 72 13.54 -7.09 -4.53
N GLY A 73 13.52 -6.62 -5.78
CA GLY A 73 13.88 -5.28 -6.19
C GLY A 73 12.71 -4.57 -6.87
N LEU A 74 12.78 -3.25 -6.97
CA LEU A 74 11.82 -2.44 -7.72
C LEU A 74 12.48 -1.91 -9.00
N ASP A 75 11.83 -2.14 -10.14
CA ASP A 75 12.17 -1.48 -11.41
C ASP A 75 11.13 -0.38 -11.68
N LEU A 76 11.49 0.84 -11.31
CA LEU A 76 10.61 2.00 -11.44
C LEU A 76 10.80 2.65 -12.80
N ARG A 77 9.70 2.80 -13.54
CA ARG A 77 9.70 3.44 -14.87
C ARG A 77 8.59 4.47 -14.99
N ARG A 78 8.89 5.56 -15.69
CA ARG A 78 7.88 6.52 -16.17
C ARG A 78 7.06 5.89 -17.30
N PRO A 79 5.90 6.47 -17.63
CA PRO A 79 5.08 5.99 -18.76
C PRO A 79 5.82 5.94 -20.10
N ASP A 80 6.87 6.75 -20.28
CA ASP A 80 7.75 6.77 -21.47
C ASP A 80 8.83 5.67 -21.46
N GLY A 81 8.88 4.82 -20.41
CA GLY A 81 9.84 3.75 -20.22
C GLY A 81 11.16 4.17 -19.55
N THR A 82 11.36 5.46 -19.28
CA THR A 82 12.56 5.97 -18.60
C THR A 82 12.64 5.44 -17.17
N LYS A 83 13.81 4.87 -16.80
CA LYS A 83 14.07 4.42 -15.44
C LYS A 83 14.06 5.60 -14.45
N VAL A 84 13.49 5.39 -13.28
CA VAL A 84 13.46 6.35 -12.18
C VAL A 84 14.22 5.77 -11.01
N GLU A 85 15.19 6.52 -10.49
CA GLU A 85 15.85 6.13 -9.25
C GLU A 85 14.96 6.49 -8.04
N ILE A 86 14.92 5.61 -7.05
CA ILE A 86 14.06 5.80 -5.86
C ILE A 86 14.34 7.11 -5.14
N ASP A 87 15.58 7.58 -5.19
CA ASP A 87 16.01 8.81 -4.53
C ASP A 87 15.55 10.09 -5.23
N GLU A 88 15.08 10.00 -6.47
CA GLU A 88 14.46 11.12 -7.22
C GLU A 88 13.00 11.36 -6.83
N LEU A 89 12.39 10.44 -6.07
CA LEU A 89 11.01 10.52 -5.67
C LEU A 89 10.81 11.46 -4.48
N GLU A 90 9.61 12.06 -4.42
CA GLU A 90 9.18 12.83 -3.25
C GLU A 90 9.31 12.01 -1.95
N PRO A 91 9.73 12.62 -0.83
CA PRO A 91 10.08 11.88 0.39
C PRO A 91 8.99 10.90 0.89
N PRO A 92 7.70 11.24 0.94
CA PRO A 92 6.67 10.31 1.38
C PRO A 92 6.48 9.11 0.43
N VAL A 93 6.57 9.35 -0.88
CA VAL A 93 6.49 8.31 -1.91
C VAL A 93 7.69 7.38 -1.81
N ARG A 94 8.88 7.94 -1.69
CA ARG A 94 10.12 7.19 -1.50
C ARG A 94 10.09 6.33 -0.24
N ALA A 95 9.64 6.89 0.89
CA ALA A 95 9.49 6.15 2.13
C ALA A 95 8.48 5.00 2.01
N THR A 96 7.34 5.23 1.35
CA THR A 96 6.32 4.20 1.09
C THR A 96 6.87 3.06 0.24
N MET A 97 7.66 3.35 -0.79
CA MET A 97 8.30 2.33 -1.61
C MET A 97 9.35 1.52 -0.84
N ARG A 98 10.15 2.20 -0.01
CA ARG A 98 11.12 1.54 0.86
C ARG A 98 10.44 0.66 1.90
N ALA A 99 9.28 1.08 2.44
CA ALA A 99 8.47 0.27 3.34
C ALA A 99 8.00 -1.03 2.65
N LEU A 100 7.51 -0.93 1.41
CA LEU A 100 7.10 -2.12 0.65
C LEU A 100 8.28 -3.06 0.40
N LEU A 101 9.43 -2.53 -0.05
CA LEU A 101 10.64 -3.34 -0.25
C LEU A 101 11.10 -4.03 1.02
N ALA A 102 11.13 -3.31 2.14
CA ALA A 102 11.51 -3.88 3.43
C ALA A 102 10.55 -5.00 3.84
N GLN A 103 9.24 -4.76 3.71
CA GLN A 103 8.22 -5.74 4.05
C GLN A 103 8.32 -7.02 3.21
N VAL A 104 8.45 -6.88 1.89
CA VAL A 104 8.59 -8.01 0.95
C VAL A 104 9.86 -8.82 1.23
N ASN A 105 10.94 -8.17 1.63
CA ASN A 105 12.22 -8.81 1.94
C ASN A 105 12.34 -9.31 3.39
N GLY A 106 11.25 -9.27 4.17
CA GLY A 106 11.21 -9.83 5.52
C GLY A 106 11.84 -8.94 6.60
N HIS A 107 11.88 -7.62 6.39
CA HIS A 107 12.39 -6.63 7.32
C HIS A 107 11.25 -5.72 7.86
N PRO A 108 10.31 -6.24 8.69
CA PRO A 108 9.14 -5.49 9.12
C PRO A 108 9.48 -4.29 10.02
N GLU A 109 10.60 -4.32 10.76
CA GLU A 109 11.04 -3.21 11.58
C GLU A 109 11.49 -2.03 10.71
N ASP A 110 12.30 -2.29 9.67
CA ASP A 110 12.69 -1.27 8.69
C ASP A 110 11.47 -0.71 7.95
N ALA A 111 10.49 -1.57 7.63
CA ALA A 111 9.24 -1.13 7.02
C ALA A 111 8.47 -0.17 7.95
N ALA A 112 8.41 -0.47 9.26
CA ALA A 112 7.76 0.40 10.24
C ALA A 112 8.42 1.79 10.31
N ASP A 113 9.75 1.86 10.32
CA ASP A 113 10.51 3.11 10.31
C ASP A 113 10.22 3.94 9.05
N GLN A 114 10.16 3.28 7.89
CA GLN A 114 9.81 3.95 6.64
C GLN A 114 8.37 4.45 6.62
N LEU A 115 7.42 3.73 7.23
CA LEU A 115 6.03 4.17 7.38
C LEU A 115 5.93 5.42 8.26
N ASP A 116 6.71 5.51 9.33
CA ASP A 116 6.79 6.71 10.16
C ASP A 116 7.30 7.92 9.37
N LEU A 117 8.30 7.73 8.53
CA LEU A 117 8.79 8.76 7.60
C LEU A 117 7.73 9.16 6.56
N ALA A 118 6.99 8.20 6.02
CA ALA A 118 5.93 8.47 5.02
C ALA A 118 4.83 9.37 5.56
N VAL A 119 4.49 9.25 6.86
CA VAL A 119 3.44 10.06 7.52
C VAL A 119 3.99 11.27 8.28
N ALA A 120 5.31 11.48 8.28
CA ALA A 120 5.91 12.63 8.97
C ALA A 120 5.63 13.97 8.28
N GLY A 121 5.33 13.94 6.99
CA GLY A 121 5.07 15.12 6.17
C GLY A 121 3.70 15.76 6.39
N THR A 122 3.24 16.51 5.38
CA THR A 122 1.92 17.14 5.36
C THR A 122 0.81 16.10 5.20
N GLU A 123 -0.41 16.44 5.61
CA GLU A 123 -1.58 15.57 5.40
C GLU A 123 -1.79 15.21 3.93
N ARG A 124 -1.58 16.18 3.03
CA ARG A 124 -1.64 15.96 1.58
C ARG A 124 -0.62 14.92 1.12
N ALA A 125 0.63 15.04 1.54
CA ALA A 125 1.68 14.12 1.16
C ALA A 125 1.42 12.70 1.72
N THR A 126 0.88 12.61 2.94
CA THR A 126 0.44 11.34 3.53
C THR A 126 -0.73 10.72 2.75
N ALA A 127 -1.71 11.53 2.34
CA ALA A 127 -2.83 11.05 1.52
C ALA A 127 -2.35 10.55 0.15
N GLU A 128 -1.41 11.24 -0.49
CA GLU A 128 -0.79 10.79 -1.75
C GLU A 128 -0.08 9.44 -1.59
N ALA A 129 0.64 9.23 -0.48
CA ALA A 129 1.26 7.95 -0.15
C ALA A 129 0.24 6.82 0.03
N VAL A 130 -0.89 7.10 0.69
CA VAL A 130 -2.00 6.14 0.86
C VAL A 130 -2.64 5.78 -0.49
N VAL A 131 -2.91 6.77 -1.34
CA VAL A 131 -3.45 6.54 -2.70
C VAL A 131 -2.50 5.68 -3.53
N LEU A 132 -1.20 5.94 -3.46
CA LEU A 132 -0.19 5.14 -4.16
C LEU A 132 -0.19 3.69 -3.66
N ALA A 133 -0.17 3.48 -2.35
CA ALA A 133 -0.20 2.15 -1.76
C ALA A 133 -1.50 1.40 -2.12
N LEU A 134 -2.65 2.09 -2.14
CA LEU A 134 -3.93 1.52 -2.58
C LEU A 134 -3.86 1.06 -4.04
N ARG A 135 -3.29 1.85 -4.94
CA ARG A 135 -3.09 1.44 -6.34
C ARG A 135 -2.25 0.17 -6.45
N TRP A 136 -1.16 0.06 -5.70
CA TRP A 136 -0.35 -1.15 -5.68
C TRP A 136 -1.12 -2.36 -5.16
N THR A 137 -1.91 -2.17 -4.11
CA THR A 137 -2.77 -3.24 -3.57
C THR A 137 -3.80 -3.70 -4.61
N VAL A 138 -4.47 -2.78 -5.30
CA VAL A 138 -5.44 -3.10 -6.36
C VAL A 138 -4.75 -3.88 -7.49
N ASN A 139 -3.61 -3.38 -7.98
CA ASN A 139 -2.86 -4.06 -9.05
C ASN A 139 -2.42 -5.47 -8.61
N ALA A 140 -1.97 -5.64 -7.36
CA ALA A 140 -1.59 -6.95 -6.84
C ALA A 140 -2.80 -7.91 -6.73
N VAL A 141 -3.96 -7.40 -6.31
CA VAL A 141 -5.22 -8.17 -6.28
C VAL A 141 -5.61 -8.63 -7.68
N GLU A 142 -5.56 -7.75 -8.66
CA GLU A 142 -5.89 -8.08 -10.06
C GLU A 142 -4.91 -9.09 -10.65
N SER A 143 -3.60 -8.90 -10.44
CA SER A 143 -2.59 -9.86 -10.89
C SER A 143 -2.77 -11.24 -10.27
N CYS A 144 -3.08 -11.32 -8.98
CA CYS A 144 -3.39 -12.58 -8.31
C CYS A 144 -4.67 -13.23 -8.90
N ALA A 145 -5.71 -12.44 -9.13
CA ALA A 145 -6.97 -12.95 -9.72
C ALA A 145 -6.76 -13.50 -11.13
N GLU A 146 -6.03 -12.79 -11.98
CA GLU A 146 -5.70 -13.22 -13.35
C GLU A 146 -4.85 -14.49 -13.37
N SER A 147 -3.97 -14.66 -12.40
CA SER A 147 -3.06 -15.82 -12.28
C SER A 147 -3.66 -16.98 -11.46
N GLY A 148 -4.91 -16.86 -10.99
CA GLY A 148 -5.55 -17.88 -10.16
C GLY A 148 -4.95 -18.03 -8.76
N VAL A 149 -4.20 -17.05 -8.29
CA VAL A 149 -3.62 -17.03 -6.93
C VAL A 149 -4.72 -16.65 -5.91
N PRO A 150 -4.93 -17.46 -4.86
CA PRO A 150 -6.02 -17.23 -3.92
C PRO A 150 -5.78 -15.95 -3.08
N LEU A 151 -6.80 -15.10 -3.03
CA LEU A 151 -6.82 -13.92 -2.18
C LEU A 151 -7.11 -14.30 -0.72
N PRO A 152 -6.67 -13.51 0.27
CA PRO A 152 -7.12 -13.62 1.65
C PRO A 152 -8.65 -13.52 1.75
N ASP A 153 -9.27 -14.26 2.70
CA ASP A 153 -10.72 -14.31 2.84
C ASP A 153 -11.37 -12.94 3.03
N TRP A 154 -10.74 -12.09 3.84
CA TRP A 154 -11.23 -10.74 4.10
C TRP A 154 -11.17 -9.80 2.88
N LEU A 155 -10.31 -10.08 1.89
CA LEU A 155 -10.30 -9.36 0.60
C LEU A 155 -11.33 -9.92 -0.39
N ARG A 156 -11.69 -11.20 -0.27
CA ARG A 156 -12.73 -11.81 -1.11
C ARG A 156 -14.13 -11.39 -0.70
N ALA A 157 -14.33 -11.15 0.59
CA ALA A 157 -15.60 -10.74 1.17
C ALA A 157 -15.85 -9.21 1.10
N ALA A 158 -14.87 -8.45 0.64
CA ALA A 158 -14.92 -6.98 0.58
C ALA A 158 -15.53 -6.47 -0.72
#